data_35f72c1e38182d9810f2ae428db37218
#
_entry.id   35f72c1e38182d9810f2ae428db37218
#
_cell.length_a   1.000
_cell.length_b   1.000
_cell.length_c   1.000
_cell.angle_alpha   90.00
_cell.angle_beta   90.00
_cell.angle_gamma   90.00
#
_symmetry.space_group_name_H-M   'P 1'
#
loop_
_entity.id
_entity.type
_entity.pdbx_description
1 polymer ?
#
loop_
_entity_poly.entity_id
_entity_poly.type
_entity_poly.pdbx_seq_one_letter_code
_entity_poly.pdbx_strand_id
1 'polypeptide(L)'
;MRVTGAGEPAHLLLDVLDLVNAFGIPYAVIGAFAVSYHGVPRSTRDGDSIIWMHDSGQSGRDLQDHLAAAGYRVKLRRGDIEDPILQSLLIEDEFDNRVDLLSGVRGMDPDAAYRCVSAPLLDSTVRFIAAEDLIAMKIFAGGPQDMIDVAGILQVSRERLNPDLLRQVAQRYDAGVLDALEKFLKQYPLDASGA
;
A
#
# COMPACT_ATOMS: atom_id res chain seq x y z
N MET A 1 9.71 -17.96 -10.05
CA MET A 1 10.17 -16.59 -10.40
C MET A 1 9.50 -16.23 -11.72
N ARG A 2 8.73 -15.12 -11.77
CA ARG A 2 7.95 -14.67 -12.94
C ARG A 2 8.71 -13.64 -13.77
N VAL A 3 9.65 -12.93 -13.12
CA VAL A 3 10.45 -11.90 -13.78
C VAL A 3 11.34 -12.49 -14.84
N THR A 4 11.35 -11.88 -16.04
CA THR A 4 12.17 -12.30 -17.19
C THR A 4 13.02 -11.16 -17.76
N GLY A 5 12.83 -9.92 -17.29
CA GLY A 5 13.55 -8.75 -17.77
C GLY A 5 13.28 -7.47 -16.98
N ALA A 6 13.87 -6.39 -17.46
CA ALA A 6 13.66 -5.07 -16.89
C ALA A 6 12.25 -4.52 -17.21
N GLY A 7 11.73 -3.67 -16.32
CA GLY A 7 10.41 -3.04 -16.49
C GLY A 7 9.23 -3.94 -16.12
N GLU A 8 9.46 -4.98 -15.31
CA GLU A 8 8.47 -5.93 -14.84
C GLU A 8 8.18 -5.83 -13.32
N PRO A 9 7.93 -4.64 -12.76
CA PRO A 9 7.73 -4.48 -11.31
C PRO A 9 6.54 -5.28 -10.77
N ALA A 10 5.51 -5.51 -11.59
CA ALA A 10 4.37 -6.32 -11.18
C ALA A 10 4.74 -7.80 -10.99
N HIS A 11 5.58 -8.37 -11.87
CA HIS A 11 6.06 -9.75 -11.73
C HIS A 11 6.96 -9.90 -10.49
N LEU A 12 7.88 -8.93 -10.27
CA LEU A 12 8.70 -8.93 -9.06
C LEU A 12 7.85 -8.81 -7.80
N LEU A 13 6.83 -7.93 -7.82
CA LEU A 13 5.92 -7.80 -6.69
C LEU A 13 5.24 -9.14 -6.36
N LEU A 14 4.72 -9.84 -7.36
CA LEU A 14 4.10 -11.15 -7.15
C LEU A 14 5.07 -12.19 -6.59
N ASP A 15 6.30 -12.25 -7.10
CA ASP A 15 7.34 -13.17 -6.60
C ASP A 15 7.69 -12.85 -5.14
N VAL A 16 7.84 -11.57 -4.79
CA VAL A 16 8.11 -11.12 -3.41
C VAL A 16 6.92 -11.43 -2.49
N LEU A 17 5.69 -11.18 -2.93
CA LEU A 17 4.49 -11.44 -2.13
C LEU A 17 4.25 -12.93 -1.88
N ASP A 18 4.62 -13.82 -2.82
CA ASP A 18 4.59 -15.27 -2.58
C ASP A 18 5.54 -15.66 -1.43
N LEU A 19 6.75 -15.07 -1.38
CA LEU A 19 7.72 -15.31 -0.29
C LEU A 19 7.24 -14.72 1.04
N VAL A 20 6.68 -13.51 1.04
CA VAL A 20 6.10 -12.85 2.23
C VAL A 20 4.96 -13.71 2.80
N ASN A 21 4.08 -14.19 1.93
CA ASN A 21 2.96 -15.04 2.31
C ASN A 21 3.42 -16.42 2.84
N ALA A 22 4.40 -17.06 2.19
CA ALA A 22 4.99 -18.32 2.64
C ALA A 22 5.68 -18.16 4.00
N PHE A 23 6.19 -16.95 4.31
CA PHE A 23 6.79 -16.62 5.59
C PHE A 23 5.75 -16.26 6.67
N GLY A 24 4.46 -16.32 6.32
CA GLY A 24 3.34 -16.12 7.26
C GLY A 24 3.07 -14.67 7.60
N ILE A 25 3.51 -13.72 6.79
CA ILE A 25 3.34 -12.28 7.03
C ILE A 25 2.14 -11.78 6.22
N PRO A 26 1.09 -11.23 6.87
CA PRO A 26 -0.01 -10.57 6.18
C PRO A 26 0.49 -9.34 5.40
N TYR A 27 -0.11 -9.10 4.22
CA TYR A 27 0.25 -7.98 3.36
C TYR A 27 -0.96 -7.36 2.66
N ALA A 28 -0.77 -6.17 2.10
CA ALA A 28 -1.64 -5.60 1.09
C ALA A 28 -0.82 -4.80 0.06
N VAL A 29 -1.18 -4.92 -1.21
CA VAL A 29 -0.67 -4.08 -2.29
C VAL A 29 -1.17 -2.65 -2.10
N ILE A 30 -0.26 -1.69 -2.20
CA ILE A 30 -0.50 -0.25 -2.10
C ILE A 30 0.03 0.46 -3.36
N GLY A 31 0.36 1.74 -3.28
CA GLY A 31 1.01 2.49 -4.36
C GLY A 31 0.20 2.52 -5.66
N ALA A 32 0.89 2.54 -6.78
CA ALA A 32 0.28 2.71 -8.09
C ALA A 32 -0.62 1.54 -8.51
N PHE A 33 -0.27 0.31 -8.12
CA PHE A 33 -1.10 -0.86 -8.45
C PHE A 33 -2.44 -0.81 -7.71
N ALA A 34 -2.47 -0.38 -6.44
CA ALA A 34 -3.72 -0.19 -5.71
C ALA A 34 -4.55 0.98 -6.27
N VAL A 35 -3.92 2.08 -6.66
CA VAL A 35 -4.57 3.20 -7.34
C VAL A 35 -5.23 2.74 -8.65
N SER A 36 -4.53 1.93 -9.44
CA SER A 36 -5.06 1.37 -10.69
C SER A 36 -6.22 0.41 -10.43
N TYR A 37 -6.13 -0.43 -9.39
CA TYR A 37 -7.21 -1.31 -8.95
C TYR A 37 -8.46 -0.51 -8.55
N HIS A 38 -8.30 0.62 -7.86
CA HIS A 38 -9.40 1.50 -7.49
C HIS A 38 -9.91 2.41 -8.63
N GLY A 39 -9.50 2.15 -9.87
CA GLY A 39 -10.08 2.72 -11.08
C GLY A 39 -9.35 3.92 -11.68
N VAL A 40 -8.15 4.25 -11.19
CA VAL A 40 -7.30 5.32 -11.73
C VAL A 40 -6.05 4.72 -12.38
N PRO A 41 -6.08 4.34 -13.67
CA PRO A 41 -4.94 3.72 -14.34
C PRO A 41 -3.69 4.59 -14.25
N ARG A 42 -2.59 4.00 -13.78
CA ARG A 42 -1.32 4.68 -13.59
C ARG A 42 -0.17 3.72 -13.85
N SER A 43 0.83 4.18 -14.60
CA SER A 43 2.09 3.44 -14.75
C SER A 43 2.98 3.63 -13.53
N THR A 44 3.80 2.62 -13.23
CA THR A 44 4.80 2.67 -12.17
C THR A 44 6.08 1.95 -12.60
N ARG A 45 7.20 2.24 -11.91
CA ARG A 45 8.49 1.56 -12.08
C ARG A 45 8.82 0.64 -10.91
N ASP A 46 8.00 0.65 -9.88
CA ASP A 46 8.13 -0.09 -8.64
C ASP A 46 6.81 -0.73 -8.23
N GLY A 47 6.89 -1.74 -7.39
CA GLY A 47 5.76 -2.33 -6.71
C GLY A 47 5.79 -1.97 -5.23
N ASP A 48 4.66 -1.57 -4.67
CA ASP A 48 4.57 -1.18 -3.28
C ASP A 48 3.62 -2.11 -2.51
N SER A 49 4.01 -2.50 -1.30
CA SER A 49 3.13 -3.25 -0.42
C SER A 49 3.34 -2.85 1.04
N ILE A 50 2.27 -2.89 1.82
CA ILE A 50 2.36 -2.84 3.26
C ILE A 50 2.35 -4.26 3.82
N ILE A 51 3.12 -4.49 4.90
CA ILE A 51 3.19 -5.76 5.61
C ILE A 51 2.96 -5.56 7.10
N TRP A 52 2.25 -6.51 7.73
CA TRP A 52 1.95 -6.50 9.17
C TRP A 52 2.83 -7.51 9.89
N MET A 53 4.00 -7.04 10.38
CA MET A 53 5.03 -7.89 11.00
C MET A 53 4.68 -8.37 12.40
N HIS A 54 3.90 -7.57 13.17
CA HIS A 54 3.67 -7.82 14.60
C HIS A 54 2.92 -9.13 14.88
N ASP A 55 2.08 -9.57 13.95
CA ASP A 55 1.28 -10.79 14.11
C ASP A 55 2.01 -12.07 13.67
N SER A 56 3.14 -11.92 12.96
CA SER A 56 3.87 -13.05 12.39
C SER A 56 4.91 -13.67 13.31
N GLY A 57 5.32 -12.95 14.37
CA GLY A 57 6.46 -13.32 15.22
C GLY A 57 7.82 -13.19 14.51
N GLN A 58 7.87 -12.69 13.30
CA GLN A 58 9.08 -12.49 12.48
C GLN A 58 9.64 -11.08 12.64
N SER A 59 10.94 -10.91 12.49
CA SER A 59 11.56 -9.58 12.43
C SER A 59 11.83 -9.14 10.99
N GLY A 60 12.01 -7.82 10.77
CA GLY A 60 12.40 -7.32 9.45
C GLY A 60 13.74 -7.87 8.98
N ARG A 61 14.63 -8.28 9.90
CA ARG A 61 15.89 -8.94 9.55
C ARG A 61 15.66 -10.37 9.08
N ASP A 62 14.78 -11.13 9.73
CA ASP A 62 14.45 -12.48 9.30
C ASP A 62 13.85 -12.48 7.89
N LEU A 63 12.97 -11.51 7.61
CA LEU A 63 12.42 -11.32 6.25
C LEU A 63 13.49 -10.90 5.26
N GLN A 64 14.42 -9.99 5.64
CA GLN A 64 15.54 -9.60 4.79
C GLN A 64 16.39 -10.81 4.41
N ASP A 65 16.75 -11.63 5.41
CA ASP A 65 17.59 -12.83 5.19
C ASP A 65 16.86 -13.87 4.31
N HIS A 66 15.55 -14.02 4.52
CA HIS A 66 14.71 -14.91 3.71
C HIS A 66 14.66 -14.49 2.24
N LEU A 67 14.42 -13.20 1.96
CA LEU A 67 14.40 -12.67 0.60
C LEU A 67 15.78 -12.68 -0.06
N ALA A 68 16.85 -12.41 0.71
CA ALA A 68 18.21 -12.48 0.21
C ALA A 68 18.62 -13.93 -0.17
N ALA A 69 18.18 -14.92 0.62
CA ALA A 69 18.38 -16.34 0.30
C ALA A 69 17.65 -16.77 -0.99
N ALA A 70 16.57 -16.09 -1.35
CA ALA A 70 15.86 -16.28 -2.63
C ALA A 70 16.54 -15.57 -3.82
N GLY A 71 17.65 -14.86 -3.60
CA GLY A 71 18.48 -14.26 -4.66
C GLY A 71 18.25 -12.76 -4.89
N TYR A 72 17.43 -12.09 -4.08
CA TYR A 72 17.18 -10.65 -4.21
C TYR A 72 18.22 -9.79 -3.47
N ARG A 73 18.50 -8.60 -3.98
CA ARG A 73 19.20 -7.56 -3.24
C ARG A 73 18.20 -6.88 -2.31
N VAL A 74 18.43 -6.96 -0.99
CA VAL A 74 17.48 -6.44 -0.01
C VAL A 74 18.15 -5.46 0.93
N LYS A 75 17.58 -4.25 1.03
CA LYS A 75 18.02 -3.22 1.95
C LYS A 75 16.93 -2.91 2.97
N LEU A 76 17.16 -3.32 4.21
CA LEU A 76 16.32 -2.94 5.35
C LEU A 76 16.70 -1.53 5.82
N ARG A 77 15.71 -0.65 5.92
CA ARG A 77 15.80 0.66 6.56
C ARG A 77 14.91 0.66 7.78
N ARG A 78 15.37 1.30 8.85
CA ARG A 78 14.59 1.53 10.06
C ARG A 78 14.44 3.03 10.23
N GLY A 79 13.20 3.45 10.42
CA GLY A 79 12.87 4.79 10.81
C GLY A 79 13.15 5.03 12.28
N ASP A 80 13.26 6.28 12.67
CA ASP A 80 13.29 6.68 14.06
C ASP A 80 11.88 6.99 14.61
N ILE A 81 11.81 7.53 15.84
CA ILE A 81 10.52 7.78 16.49
C ILE A 81 9.69 8.87 15.78
N GLU A 82 10.32 9.72 14.97
CA GLU A 82 9.65 10.81 14.23
C GLU A 82 9.27 10.39 12.81
N ASP A 83 9.88 9.33 12.28
CA ASP A 83 9.59 8.84 10.95
C ASP A 83 8.14 8.34 10.80
N PRO A 84 7.50 8.61 9.66
CA PRO A 84 6.14 8.13 9.39
C PRO A 84 6.07 6.61 9.18
N ILE A 85 7.20 5.94 8.93
CA ILE A 85 7.31 4.51 8.64
C ILE A 85 8.38 3.90 9.55
N LEU A 86 8.00 2.92 10.37
CA LEU A 86 8.93 2.26 11.31
C LEU A 86 10.05 1.50 10.60
N GLN A 87 9.73 0.83 9.51
CA GLN A 87 10.74 0.17 8.67
C GLN A 87 10.26 -0.05 7.25
N SER A 88 11.20 -0.11 6.32
CA SER A 88 10.98 -0.49 4.94
C SER A 88 12.05 -1.46 4.45
N LEU A 89 11.66 -2.38 3.58
CA LEU A 89 12.58 -3.23 2.83
C LEU A 89 12.49 -2.83 1.37
N LEU A 90 13.61 -2.39 0.82
CA LEU A 90 13.78 -2.17 -0.62
C LEU A 90 14.35 -3.45 -1.22
N ILE A 91 13.62 -4.05 -2.13
CA ILE A 91 13.97 -5.29 -2.82
C ILE A 91 14.24 -4.98 -4.29
N GLU A 92 15.35 -5.49 -4.81
CA GLU A 92 15.72 -5.37 -6.22
C GLU A 92 16.13 -6.75 -6.76
N ASP A 93 15.70 -7.05 -7.99
CA ASP A 93 16.16 -8.24 -8.72
C ASP A 93 17.43 -7.95 -9.57
N GLU A 94 17.85 -8.91 -10.37
CA GLU A 94 19.02 -8.78 -11.27
C GLU A 94 18.78 -7.83 -12.46
N PHE A 95 17.52 -7.51 -12.77
CA PHE A 95 17.10 -6.62 -13.86
C PHE A 95 16.78 -5.19 -13.38
N ASP A 96 17.09 -4.87 -12.12
CA ASP A 96 16.80 -3.59 -11.46
C ASP A 96 15.29 -3.25 -11.36
N ASN A 97 14.40 -4.25 -11.44
CA ASN A 97 13.04 -4.07 -10.98
C ASN A 97 13.04 -3.88 -9.47
N ARG A 98 12.05 -3.12 -8.96
CA ARG A 98 12.02 -2.72 -7.56
C ARG A 98 10.68 -2.99 -6.90
N VAL A 99 10.75 -3.42 -5.64
CA VAL A 99 9.60 -3.53 -4.72
C VAL A 99 9.96 -2.91 -3.38
N ASP A 100 9.04 -2.11 -2.84
CA ASP A 100 9.13 -1.55 -1.51
C ASP A 100 8.08 -2.20 -0.60
N LEU A 101 8.54 -2.84 0.49
CA LEU A 101 7.68 -3.35 1.55
C LEU A 101 7.75 -2.40 2.74
N LEU A 102 6.62 -1.81 3.12
CA LEU A 102 6.48 -0.88 4.23
C LEU A 102 5.87 -1.58 5.45
N SER A 103 6.36 -1.29 6.64
CA SER A 103 5.80 -1.81 7.90
C SER A 103 5.76 -0.73 8.96
N GLY A 104 4.66 -0.71 9.73
CA GLY A 104 4.48 0.23 10.83
C GLY A 104 4.27 1.67 10.35
N VAL A 105 3.35 1.88 9.41
CA VAL A 105 2.94 3.23 9.01
C VAL A 105 2.20 3.88 10.18
N ARG A 106 2.72 5.03 10.63
CA ARG A 106 2.17 5.77 11.77
C ARG A 106 0.73 6.25 11.46
N GLY A 107 -0.16 6.05 12.41
CA GLY A 107 -1.56 6.46 12.26
C GLY A 107 -2.42 5.48 11.47
N MET A 108 -1.85 4.50 10.80
CA MET A 108 -2.64 3.49 10.09
C MET A 108 -3.58 2.74 11.06
N ASP A 109 -4.80 2.54 10.62
CA ASP A 109 -5.79 1.78 11.39
C ASP A 109 -5.34 0.31 11.50
N PRO A 110 -5.28 -0.28 12.71
CA PRO A 110 -4.97 -1.71 12.90
C PRO A 110 -5.89 -2.63 12.10
N ASP A 111 -7.16 -2.24 11.90
CA ASP A 111 -8.14 -3.03 11.17
C ASP A 111 -7.98 -2.94 9.63
N ALA A 112 -7.06 -2.13 9.11
CA ALA A 112 -6.79 -2.02 7.68
C ALA A 112 -6.47 -3.39 7.04
N ALA A 113 -5.78 -4.27 7.79
CA ALA A 113 -5.48 -5.63 7.32
C ALA A 113 -6.74 -6.46 7.04
N TYR A 114 -7.83 -6.25 7.78
CA TYR A 114 -9.09 -7.01 7.62
C TYR A 114 -9.97 -6.44 6.50
N ARG A 115 -9.78 -5.17 6.12
CA ARG A 115 -10.54 -4.52 5.04
C ARG A 115 -9.97 -4.73 3.65
N CYS A 116 -8.80 -5.36 3.54
CA CYS A 116 -8.17 -5.61 2.25
C CYS A 116 -9.06 -6.44 1.32
N VAL A 117 -9.02 -6.10 0.03
CA VAL A 117 -9.83 -6.75 -1.01
C VAL A 117 -8.96 -7.69 -1.83
N SER A 118 -9.37 -8.95 -1.97
CA SER A 118 -8.69 -9.90 -2.85
C SER A 118 -9.15 -9.69 -4.29
N ALA A 119 -8.19 -9.47 -5.20
CA ALA A 119 -8.48 -9.24 -6.61
C ALA A 119 -7.32 -9.71 -7.51
N PRO A 120 -7.57 -9.92 -8.81
CA PRO A 120 -6.54 -10.31 -9.76
C PRO A 120 -5.47 -9.22 -9.96
N LEU A 121 -4.21 -9.64 -10.01
CA LEU A 121 -3.08 -8.87 -10.54
C LEU A 121 -2.29 -9.80 -11.46
N LEU A 122 -2.31 -9.55 -12.76
CA LEU A 122 -1.80 -10.45 -13.79
C LEU A 122 -2.46 -11.85 -13.66
N ASP A 123 -1.66 -12.89 -13.48
CA ASP A 123 -2.06 -14.29 -13.36
C ASP A 123 -2.34 -14.76 -11.92
N SER A 124 -2.27 -13.84 -10.96
CA SER A 124 -2.34 -14.14 -9.52
C SER A 124 -3.46 -13.36 -8.85
N THR A 125 -3.89 -13.84 -7.68
CA THR A 125 -4.81 -13.11 -6.79
C THR A 125 -4.01 -12.55 -5.63
N VAL A 126 -4.08 -11.23 -5.43
CA VAL A 126 -3.41 -10.52 -4.35
C VAL A 126 -4.42 -9.76 -3.49
N ARG A 127 -3.97 -9.27 -2.34
CA ARG A 127 -4.77 -8.43 -1.46
C ARG A 127 -4.40 -6.97 -1.71
N PHE A 128 -5.38 -6.16 -2.11
CA PHE A 128 -5.24 -4.72 -2.22
C PHE A 128 -5.74 -4.04 -0.96
N ILE A 129 -5.08 -2.97 -0.54
CA ILE A 129 -5.57 -2.08 0.52
C ILE A 129 -6.96 -1.52 0.15
N ALA A 130 -7.85 -1.34 1.12
CA ALA A 130 -9.14 -0.69 0.87
C ALA A 130 -8.96 0.76 0.41
N ALA A 131 -9.92 1.27 -0.36
CA ALA A 131 -9.81 2.60 -0.95
C ALA A 131 -9.73 3.69 0.12
N GLU A 132 -10.49 3.56 1.21
CA GLU A 132 -10.52 4.51 2.33
C GLU A 132 -9.16 4.57 3.04
N ASP A 133 -8.54 3.42 3.30
CA ASP A 133 -7.21 3.35 3.90
C ASP A 133 -6.14 3.91 2.95
N LEU A 134 -6.23 3.61 1.65
CA LEU A 134 -5.31 4.13 0.64
C LEU A 134 -5.39 5.66 0.53
N ILE A 135 -6.60 6.23 0.49
CA ILE A 135 -6.83 7.67 0.43
C ILE A 135 -6.20 8.35 1.65
N ALA A 136 -6.50 7.87 2.87
CA ALA A 136 -5.97 8.46 4.09
C ALA A 136 -4.43 8.38 4.14
N MET A 137 -3.85 7.24 3.77
CA MET A 137 -2.41 7.05 3.70
C MET A 137 -1.75 8.00 2.69
N LYS A 138 -2.37 8.23 1.52
CA LYS A 138 -1.87 9.15 0.50
C LYS A 138 -1.96 10.61 0.93
N ILE A 139 -3.03 11.01 1.59
CA ILE A 139 -3.12 12.36 2.17
C ILE A 139 -2.02 12.55 3.23
N PHE A 140 -1.76 11.55 4.06
CA PHE A 140 -0.70 11.58 5.06
C PHE A 140 0.70 11.70 4.42
N ALA A 141 0.97 10.98 3.32
CA ALA A 141 2.22 11.08 2.57
C ALA A 141 2.41 12.47 1.91
N GLY A 142 1.33 13.09 1.44
CA GLY A 142 1.27 14.50 1.04
C GLY A 142 2.02 14.86 -0.23
N GLY A 143 2.51 13.88 -1.00
CA GLY A 143 3.20 14.13 -2.26
C GLY A 143 2.26 14.67 -3.36
N PRO A 144 2.78 15.45 -4.34
CA PRO A 144 1.94 15.97 -5.42
C PRO A 144 1.18 14.87 -6.18
N GLN A 145 1.84 13.73 -6.45
CA GLN A 145 1.22 12.60 -7.11
C GLN A 145 0.15 11.93 -6.22
N ASP A 146 0.39 11.87 -4.90
CA ASP A 146 -0.59 11.31 -3.96
C ASP A 146 -1.88 12.12 -3.95
N MET A 147 -1.80 13.45 -4.05
CA MET A 147 -2.98 14.31 -4.13
C MET A 147 -3.77 14.11 -5.43
N ILE A 148 -3.08 13.86 -6.55
CA ILE A 148 -3.72 13.51 -7.84
C ILE A 148 -4.42 12.15 -7.73
N ASP A 149 -3.76 11.17 -7.14
CA ASP A 149 -4.31 9.83 -6.93
C ASP A 149 -5.57 9.88 -6.05
N VAL A 150 -5.53 10.64 -4.94
CA VAL A 150 -6.68 10.87 -4.04
C VAL A 150 -7.87 11.46 -4.80
N ALA A 151 -7.64 12.55 -5.54
CA ALA A 151 -8.70 13.19 -6.34
C ALA A 151 -9.32 12.21 -7.34
N GLY A 152 -8.47 11.44 -8.03
CA GLY A 152 -8.90 10.43 -9.00
C GLY A 152 -9.75 9.33 -8.35
N ILE A 153 -9.31 8.74 -7.23
CA ILE A 153 -10.06 7.69 -6.53
C ILE A 153 -11.41 8.22 -6.04
N LEU A 154 -11.44 9.40 -5.42
CA LEU A 154 -12.69 10.02 -4.96
C LEU A 154 -13.68 10.25 -6.11
N GLN A 155 -13.18 10.63 -7.30
CA GLN A 155 -14.02 10.87 -8.46
C GLN A 155 -14.60 9.60 -9.07
N VAL A 156 -13.79 8.53 -9.20
CA VAL A 156 -14.21 7.30 -9.89
C VAL A 156 -14.85 6.25 -9.00
N SER A 157 -14.59 6.31 -7.68
CA SER A 157 -15.07 5.31 -6.71
C SER A 157 -16.12 5.86 -5.74
N ARG A 158 -16.61 7.07 -5.94
CA ARG A 158 -17.48 7.82 -5.01
C ARG A 158 -18.68 7.03 -4.48
N GLU A 159 -19.31 6.20 -5.33
CA GLU A 159 -20.48 5.39 -4.96
C GLU A 159 -20.14 4.17 -4.08
N ARG A 160 -18.87 3.79 -4.03
CA ARG A 160 -18.36 2.62 -3.30
C ARG A 160 -17.65 2.97 -2.01
N LEU A 161 -17.30 4.25 -1.83
CA LEU A 161 -16.61 4.73 -0.65
C LEU A 161 -17.58 4.92 0.52
N ASN A 162 -17.16 4.51 1.70
CA ASN A 162 -17.85 4.78 2.95
C ASN A 162 -17.33 6.08 3.56
N PRO A 163 -18.13 7.19 3.57
CA PRO A 163 -17.68 8.49 4.06
C PRO A 163 -17.31 8.50 5.54
N ASP A 164 -18.01 7.70 6.36
CA ASP A 164 -17.78 7.67 7.81
C ASP A 164 -16.48 6.89 8.11
N LEU A 165 -16.27 5.75 7.44
CA LEU A 165 -15.01 5.01 7.54
C LEU A 165 -13.83 5.87 7.06
N LEU A 166 -13.98 6.58 5.94
CA LEU A 166 -12.94 7.44 5.40
C LEU A 166 -12.52 8.54 6.39
N ARG A 167 -13.49 9.18 7.07
CA ARG A 167 -13.20 10.15 8.14
C ARG A 167 -12.55 9.50 9.35
N GLN A 168 -13.06 8.33 9.77
CA GLN A 168 -12.52 7.57 10.89
C GLN A 168 -11.03 7.22 10.65
N VAL A 169 -10.68 6.67 9.48
CA VAL A 169 -9.29 6.29 9.18
C VAL A 169 -8.39 7.52 9.01
N ALA A 170 -8.88 8.61 8.39
CA ALA A 170 -8.13 9.85 8.25
C ALA A 170 -7.80 10.50 9.60
N GLN A 171 -8.75 10.51 10.53
CA GLN A 171 -8.57 11.07 11.87
C GLN A 171 -7.48 10.37 12.67
N ARG A 172 -7.22 9.07 12.41
CA ARG A 172 -6.17 8.30 13.10
C ARG A 172 -4.76 8.76 12.75
N TYR A 173 -4.54 9.29 11.57
CA TYR A 173 -3.22 9.81 11.19
C TYR A 173 -2.92 11.10 11.96
N ASP A 174 -3.67 12.14 11.75
CA ASP A 174 -3.67 13.40 12.50
C ASP A 174 -4.81 14.32 12.05
N ALA A 175 -4.96 15.47 12.75
CA ALA A 175 -5.97 16.45 12.41
C ALA A 175 -5.76 17.09 11.02
N GLY A 176 -4.50 17.23 10.57
CA GLY A 176 -4.17 17.78 9.25
C GLY A 176 -4.64 16.89 8.11
N VAL A 177 -4.56 15.57 8.29
CA VAL A 177 -5.06 14.58 7.31
C VAL A 177 -6.58 14.66 7.20
N LEU A 178 -7.29 14.74 8.32
CA LEU A 178 -8.75 14.91 8.32
C LEU A 178 -9.17 16.25 7.67
N ASP A 179 -8.49 17.35 8.00
CA ASP A 179 -8.77 18.66 7.41
C ASP A 179 -8.53 18.69 5.90
N ALA A 180 -7.48 18.02 5.43
CA ALA A 180 -7.19 17.87 4.01
C ALA A 180 -8.25 17.01 3.32
N LEU A 181 -8.67 15.89 3.93
CA LEU A 181 -9.75 15.06 3.43
C LEU A 181 -11.06 15.85 3.27
N GLU A 182 -11.45 16.65 4.27
CA GLU A 182 -12.69 17.45 4.18
C GLU A 182 -12.65 18.49 3.04
N LYS A 183 -11.46 19.02 2.71
CA LYS A 183 -11.29 19.88 1.52
C LYS A 183 -11.52 19.08 0.22
N PHE A 184 -10.99 17.87 0.13
CA PHE A 184 -11.25 16.97 -1.00
C PHE A 184 -12.73 16.61 -1.12
N LEU A 185 -13.41 16.27 -0.01
CA LEU A 185 -14.82 15.89 -0.02
C LEU A 185 -15.74 17.07 -0.40
N LYS A 186 -15.34 18.32 -0.13
CA LYS A 186 -16.06 19.50 -0.63
C LYS A 186 -15.95 19.65 -2.17
N GLN A 187 -14.81 19.27 -2.73
CA GLN A 187 -14.56 19.34 -4.17
C GLN A 187 -15.09 18.11 -4.92
N TYR A 188 -15.04 16.95 -4.27
CA TYR A 188 -15.50 15.65 -4.79
C TYR A 188 -16.50 15.03 -3.81
N PRO A 189 -17.75 15.54 -3.78
CA PRO A 189 -18.74 15.03 -2.84
C PRO A 189 -19.06 13.56 -3.12
N LEU A 190 -19.07 12.76 -2.05
CA LEU A 190 -19.50 11.37 -2.13
C LEU A 190 -21.03 11.32 -2.16
N ASP A 191 -21.56 10.39 -2.94
CA ASP A 191 -23.00 10.15 -2.91
C ASP A 191 -23.36 9.59 -1.53
N ALA A 192 -24.41 10.13 -0.91
CA ALA A 192 -24.90 9.57 0.33
C ALA A 192 -25.28 8.11 0.05
N SER A 193 -24.48 7.18 0.61
CA SER A 193 -24.76 5.76 0.49
C SER A 193 -26.17 5.52 0.98
N GLY A 194 -27.05 5.06 0.11
CA GLY A 194 -28.43 4.76 0.50
C GLY A 194 -28.42 3.87 1.74
N ALA A 195 -29.14 4.33 2.75
CA ALA A 195 -29.43 3.60 3.98
C ALA A 195 -30.16 2.30 3.69
#